data_906257f9cfd6416e8d49631e92be613a
#
_entry.id   906257f9cfd6416e8d49631e92be613a
#
_cell.length_a   1.000
_cell.length_b   1.000
_cell.length_c   1.000
_cell.angle_alpha   90.00
_cell.angle_beta   90.00
_cell.angle_gamma   90.00
#
_symmetry.space_group_name_H-M   'P 1'
#
loop_
_entity.id
_entity.type
_entity.pdbx_description
1 polymer ?
#
loop_
_entity_poly.entity_id
_entity_poly.type
_entity_poly.pdbx_seq_one_letter_code
_entity_poly.pdbx_strand_id
1 'polypeptide(L)'
;MQTRSTAKALCQIGLLAVLITVSAMFKLPSILPGMEFQISAPIAVAICGVFGIRTYILAGLVSSAVGLLLGTQNILNVGISLLFRIAVAAVFFFSGPNRFFYLFSGPIGTFFARIALSAVVGKAAWGLVAAAVPGMVFTLLTAGFCGKVLGLARKAVLERENASVRHPLQENNVR
;
A
#
# COMPACT_ATOMS: atom_id res chain seq x y z
N MET A 1 -5.75 -10.24 27.89
CA MET A 1 -5.62 -10.76 26.52
C MET A 1 -5.75 -9.70 25.43
N GLN A 2 -6.55 -8.66 25.63
CA GLN A 2 -6.84 -7.58 24.64
C GLN A 2 -5.61 -6.72 24.28
N THR A 3 -4.75 -6.41 25.24
CA THR A 3 -3.54 -5.58 25.05
C THR A 3 -2.50 -6.19 24.10
N ARG A 4 -2.30 -7.50 24.12
CA ARG A 4 -1.38 -8.20 23.20
C ARG A 4 -1.85 -8.13 21.74
N SER A 5 -3.14 -8.22 21.50
CA SER A 5 -3.73 -8.10 20.16
C SER A 5 -3.55 -6.69 19.59
N THR A 6 -3.73 -5.66 20.42
CA THR A 6 -3.55 -4.25 20.02
C THR A 6 -2.09 -3.93 19.72
N ALA A 7 -1.15 -4.40 20.54
CA ALA A 7 0.27 -4.18 20.31
C ALA A 7 0.76 -4.81 19.00
N LYS A 8 0.30 -6.03 18.69
CA LYS A 8 0.60 -6.68 17.41
C LYS A 8 0.07 -5.91 16.20
N ALA A 9 -1.17 -5.42 16.31
CA ALA A 9 -1.78 -4.62 15.24
C ALA A 9 -1.02 -3.30 15.02
N LEU A 10 -0.61 -2.62 16.09
CA LEU A 10 0.20 -1.39 16.01
C LEU A 10 1.58 -1.65 15.38
N CYS A 11 2.27 -2.71 15.82
CA CYS A 11 3.55 -3.09 15.25
C CYS A 11 3.44 -3.42 13.74
N GLN A 12 2.40 -4.14 13.36
CA GLN A 12 2.10 -4.46 11.95
C GLN A 12 1.85 -3.19 11.13
N ILE A 13 1.02 -2.26 11.63
CA ILE A 13 0.75 -0.98 10.95
C ILE A 13 2.04 -0.17 10.82
N GLY A 14 2.86 -0.08 11.87
CA GLY A 14 4.13 0.62 11.83
C GLY A 14 5.10 0.04 10.80
N LEU A 15 5.25 -1.29 10.77
CA LEU A 15 6.11 -1.98 9.80
C LEU A 15 5.65 -1.73 8.35
N LEU A 16 4.35 -1.81 8.11
CA LEU A 16 3.78 -1.55 6.79
C LEU A 16 3.89 -0.07 6.39
N ALA A 17 3.77 0.85 7.35
CA ALA A 17 3.99 2.28 7.11
C ALA A 17 5.44 2.56 6.70
N VAL A 18 6.41 1.96 7.40
CA VAL A 18 7.83 2.05 7.02
C VAL A 18 8.05 1.49 5.61
N LEU A 19 7.47 0.34 5.29
CA LEU A 19 7.57 -0.27 3.97
C LEU A 19 7.03 0.66 2.87
N ILE A 20 5.88 1.30 3.09
CA ILE A 20 5.32 2.29 2.15
C ILE A 20 6.24 3.51 2.04
N THR A 21 6.73 4.06 3.17
CA THR A 21 7.57 5.25 3.19
C THR A 21 8.89 5.02 2.47
N VAL A 22 9.58 3.91 2.78
CA VAL A 22 10.85 3.56 2.14
C VAL A 22 10.64 3.33 0.64
N SER A 23 9.61 2.58 0.24
CA SER A 23 9.33 2.35 -1.18
C SER A 23 8.92 3.63 -1.93
N ALA A 24 8.34 4.62 -1.25
CA ALA A 24 8.02 5.92 -1.85
C ALA A 24 9.26 6.81 -2.09
N MET A 25 10.36 6.56 -1.38
CA MET A 25 11.64 7.24 -1.60
C MET A 25 12.33 6.75 -2.88
N PHE A 26 12.08 5.51 -3.30
CA PHE A 26 12.59 4.98 -4.56
C PHE A 26 11.72 5.45 -5.72
N LYS A 27 12.11 6.60 -6.27
CA LYS A 27 11.55 7.14 -7.50
C LYS A 27 12.40 6.64 -8.65
N LEU A 28 11.83 5.80 -9.51
CA LEU A 28 12.52 5.38 -10.72
C LEU A 28 12.46 6.52 -11.75
N PRO A 29 13.62 6.96 -12.27
CA PRO A 29 13.64 7.97 -13.32
C PRO A 29 12.91 7.40 -14.54
N SER A 30 11.94 8.12 -15.04
CA SER A 30 11.26 7.79 -16.28
C SER A 30 12.08 8.34 -17.48
N ILE A 31 11.89 7.68 -18.63
CA ILE A 31 12.48 8.11 -19.91
C ILE A 31 12.00 9.51 -20.33
N LEU A 32 10.87 9.97 -19.77
CA LEU A 32 10.29 11.28 -20.06
C LEU A 32 10.39 12.21 -18.86
N PRO A 33 10.82 13.47 -19.05
CA PRO A 33 10.90 14.47 -17.96
C PRO A 33 9.53 14.67 -17.29
N GLY A 34 9.48 14.61 -15.94
CA GLY A 34 8.26 14.80 -15.16
C GLY A 34 7.44 13.54 -14.90
N MET A 35 7.87 12.40 -15.40
CA MET A 35 7.26 11.11 -15.09
C MET A 35 8.05 10.40 -14.00
N GLU A 36 7.50 10.31 -12.80
CA GLU A 36 8.10 9.55 -11.70
C GLU A 36 7.32 8.26 -11.48
N PHE A 37 8.00 7.11 -11.57
CA PHE A 37 7.44 5.83 -11.14
C PHE A 37 7.62 5.68 -9.64
N GLN A 38 6.54 5.48 -8.92
CA GLN A 38 6.61 5.18 -7.49
C GLN A 38 6.40 3.69 -7.26
N ILE A 39 7.41 3.02 -6.73
CA ILE A 39 7.32 1.61 -6.31
C ILE A 39 6.30 1.42 -5.19
N SER A 40 5.97 2.49 -4.47
CA SER A 40 4.98 2.46 -3.39
C SER A 40 3.55 2.13 -3.84
N ALA A 41 3.17 2.43 -5.08
CA ALA A 41 1.80 2.18 -5.56
C ALA A 41 1.45 0.67 -5.62
N PRO A 42 2.23 -0.22 -6.26
CA PRO A 42 1.93 -1.66 -6.24
C PRO A 42 2.02 -2.27 -4.84
N ILE A 43 2.93 -1.79 -3.98
CA ILE A 43 3.03 -2.24 -2.60
C ILE A 43 1.79 -1.83 -1.80
N ALA A 44 1.30 -0.60 -1.97
CA ALA A 44 0.08 -0.11 -1.33
C ALA A 44 -1.14 -0.96 -1.71
N VAL A 45 -1.30 -1.29 -3.00
CA VAL A 45 -2.35 -2.20 -3.48
C VAL A 45 -2.21 -3.58 -2.84
N ALA A 46 -0.98 -4.12 -2.80
CA ALA A 46 -0.70 -5.41 -2.20
C ALA A 46 -1.04 -5.45 -0.70
N ILE A 47 -0.71 -4.39 0.05
CA ILE A 47 -1.07 -4.26 1.47
C ILE A 47 -2.59 -4.26 1.64
N CYS A 48 -3.33 -3.53 0.82
CA CYS A 48 -4.80 -3.52 0.86
C CYS A 48 -5.37 -4.92 0.64
N GLY A 49 -4.88 -5.64 -0.39
CA GLY A 49 -5.35 -6.98 -0.72
C GLY A 49 -5.03 -8.05 0.32
N VAL A 50 -3.87 -7.96 1.00
CA VAL A 50 -3.40 -8.98 1.96
C VAL A 50 -3.87 -8.69 3.38
N PHE A 51 -3.80 -7.43 3.82
CA PHE A 51 -4.06 -7.02 5.21
C PHE A 51 -5.42 -6.35 5.41
N GLY A 52 -6.11 -6.01 4.33
CA GLY A 52 -7.43 -5.38 4.35
C GLY A 52 -7.40 -3.86 4.46
N ILE A 53 -8.59 -3.25 4.25
CA ILE A 53 -8.75 -1.79 4.13
C ILE A 53 -8.26 -1.05 5.38
N ARG A 54 -8.63 -1.50 6.58
CA ARG A 54 -8.30 -0.80 7.84
C ARG A 54 -6.80 -0.65 8.03
N THR A 55 -6.07 -1.75 7.92
CA THR A 55 -4.59 -1.76 8.04
C THR A 55 -3.95 -0.91 6.95
N TYR A 56 -4.44 -1.01 5.72
CA TYR A 56 -3.97 -0.23 4.57
C TYR A 56 -4.12 1.29 4.78
N ILE A 57 -5.29 1.74 5.19
CA ILE A 57 -5.54 3.17 5.42
C ILE A 57 -4.68 3.70 6.57
N LEU A 58 -4.63 2.98 7.70
CA LEU A 58 -3.84 3.40 8.86
C LEU A 58 -2.33 3.44 8.54
N ALA A 59 -1.79 2.39 7.93
CA ALA A 59 -0.39 2.37 7.52
C ALA A 59 -0.08 3.50 6.51
N GLY A 60 -1.01 3.76 5.61
CA GLY A 60 -0.90 4.82 4.64
C GLY A 60 -0.94 6.22 5.24
N LEU A 61 -1.80 6.48 6.24
CA LEU A 61 -1.85 7.77 6.97
C LEU A 61 -0.54 8.02 7.73
N VAL A 62 -0.05 7.01 8.45
CA VAL A 62 1.23 7.08 9.17
C VAL A 62 2.37 7.36 8.18
N SER A 63 2.43 6.64 7.06
CA SER A 63 3.44 6.87 6.02
C SER A 63 3.39 8.30 5.45
N SER A 64 2.19 8.85 5.23
CA SER A 64 2.05 10.24 4.75
C SER A 64 2.49 11.27 5.78
N ALA A 65 2.16 11.05 7.06
CA ALA A 65 2.61 11.92 8.15
C ALA A 65 4.15 11.90 8.26
N VAL A 66 4.76 10.72 8.22
CA VAL A 66 6.22 10.58 8.22
C VAL A 66 6.85 11.25 7.00
N GLY A 67 6.27 11.07 5.80
CA GLY A 67 6.75 11.71 4.59
C GLY A 67 6.71 13.25 4.63
N LEU A 68 5.68 13.81 5.27
CA LEU A 68 5.60 15.25 5.52
C LEU A 68 6.67 15.72 6.50
N LEU A 69 6.85 15.01 7.62
CA LEU A 69 7.84 15.36 8.64
C LEU A 69 9.28 15.28 8.11
N LEU A 70 9.56 14.29 7.26
CA LEU A 70 10.86 14.15 6.61
C LEU A 70 11.07 15.09 5.42
N GLY A 71 10.06 15.89 5.04
CA GLY A 71 10.14 16.78 3.86
C GLY A 71 10.21 16.04 2.52
N THR A 72 9.99 14.73 2.49
CA THR A 72 10.01 13.93 1.25
C THR A 72 8.70 14.04 0.46
N GLN A 73 7.63 14.50 1.11
CA GLN A 73 6.31 14.75 0.51
C GLN A 73 5.84 16.16 0.85
N ASN A 74 5.15 16.80 -0.08
CA ASN A 74 4.43 18.05 0.15
C ASN A 74 2.93 17.78 0.37
N ILE A 75 2.18 18.80 0.79
CA ILE A 75 0.75 18.69 1.08
C ILE A 75 -0.04 18.20 -0.14
N LEU A 76 0.31 18.65 -1.35
CA LEU A 76 -0.33 18.18 -2.59
C LEU A 76 -0.10 16.67 -2.82
N ASN A 77 1.13 16.20 -2.62
CA ASN A 77 1.44 14.77 -2.77
C ASN A 77 0.69 13.92 -1.73
N VAL A 78 0.52 14.42 -0.52
CA VAL A 78 -0.30 13.75 0.50
C VAL A 78 -1.76 13.70 0.07
N GLY A 79 -2.32 14.80 -0.43
CA GLY A 79 -3.68 14.83 -0.97
C GLY A 79 -3.90 13.81 -2.08
N ILE A 80 -2.98 13.75 -3.07
CA ILE A 80 -3.00 12.78 -4.17
C ILE A 80 -2.94 11.34 -3.62
N SER A 81 -2.06 11.10 -2.65
CA SER A 81 -1.91 9.76 -2.06
C SER A 81 -3.14 9.32 -1.26
N LEU A 82 -3.84 10.26 -0.60
CA LEU A 82 -5.11 9.98 0.08
C LEU A 82 -6.22 9.63 -0.91
N LEU A 83 -6.36 10.40 -1.99
CA LEU A 83 -7.32 10.12 -3.06
C LEU A 83 -7.06 8.76 -3.71
N PHE A 84 -5.79 8.45 -4.00
CA PHE A 84 -5.39 7.13 -4.47
C PHE A 84 -5.84 6.02 -3.52
N ARG A 85 -5.62 6.21 -2.20
CA ARG A 85 -6.00 5.22 -1.18
C ARG A 85 -7.50 5.02 -1.09
N ILE A 86 -8.27 6.10 -1.16
CA ILE A 86 -9.74 6.03 -1.15
C ILE A 86 -10.23 5.25 -2.37
N ALA A 87 -9.70 5.55 -3.56
CA ALA A 87 -10.08 4.85 -4.78
C ALA A 87 -9.73 3.35 -4.73
N VAL A 88 -8.52 3.00 -4.27
CA VAL A 88 -8.11 1.60 -4.09
C VAL A 88 -8.99 0.87 -3.07
N ALA A 89 -9.31 1.54 -1.94
CA ALA A 89 -10.21 0.98 -0.93
C ALA A 89 -11.62 0.78 -1.46
N ALA A 90 -12.14 1.69 -2.28
CA ALA A 90 -13.43 1.55 -2.94
C ALA A 90 -13.44 0.35 -3.89
N VAL A 91 -12.42 0.20 -4.75
CA VAL A 91 -12.30 -0.98 -5.63
C VAL A 91 -12.23 -2.26 -4.82
N PHE A 92 -11.49 -2.27 -3.70
CA PHE A 92 -11.43 -3.44 -2.81
C PHE A 92 -12.78 -3.77 -2.18
N PHE A 93 -13.54 -2.75 -1.77
CA PHE A 93 -14.86 -2.94 -1.17
C PHE A 93 -15.84 -3.63 -2.13
N PHE A 94 -15.80 -3.28 -3.42
CA PHE A 94 -16.68 -3.87 -4.43
C PHE A 94 -16.18 -5.20 -4.99
N SER A 95 -14.86 -5.39 -5.14
CA SER A 95 -14.27 -6.54 -5.83
C SER A 95 -13.74 -7.61 -4.86
N GLY A 96 -13.44 -7.25 -3.61
CA GLY A 96 -12.72 -8.13 -2.70
C GLY A 96 -11.26 -8.38 -3.15
N PRO A 97 -10.51 -9.28 -2.48
CA PRO A 97 -9.10 -9.58 -2.78
C PRO A 97 -8.95 -10.52 -3.98
N ASN A 98 -9.55 -10.21 -5.11
CA ASN A 98 -9.55 -11.00 -6.33
C ASN A 98 -8.43 -10.59 -7.29
N ARG A 99 -8.16 -11.39 -8.33
CA ARG A 99 -7.19 -11.07 -9.39
C ARG A 99 -7.51 -9.73 -10.06
N PHE A 100 -8.79 -9.44 -10.24
CA PHE A 100 -9.27 -8.18 -10.80
C PHE A 100 -8.84 -6.98 -9.95
N PHE A 101 -8.96 -7.08 -8.61
CA PHE A 101 -8.49 -6.06 -7.69
C PHE A 101 -7.00 -5.73 -7.88
N TYR A 102 -6.13 -6.75 -7.86
CA TYR A 102 -4.69 -6.53 -8.02
C TYR A 102 -4.32 -5.93 -9.38
N LEU A 103 -5.10 -6.24 -10.42
CA LEU A 103 -4.84 -5.74 -11.76
C LEU A 103 -5.27 -4.28 -11.94
N PHE A 104 -6.50 -3.95 -11.54
CA PHE A 104 -7.15 -2.69 -11.92
C PHE A 104 -7.15 -1.62 -10.83
N SER A 105 -7.02 -1.97 -9.55
CA SER A 105 -7.12 -0.97 -8.46
C SER A 105 -6.03 0.10 -8.51
N GLY A 106 -4.80 -0.26 -8.89
CA GLY A 106 -3.70 0.70 -9.06
C GLY A 106 -3.95 1.72 -10.18
N PRO A 107 -4.19 1.26 -11.43
CA PRO A 107 -4.56 2.15 -12.53
C PRO A 107 -5.77 3.03 -12.23
N ILE A 108 -6.86 2.45 -11.71
CA ILE A 108 -8.07 3.19 -11.33
C ILE A 108 -7.74 4.23 -10.26
N GLY A 109 -7.03 3.85 -9.20
CA GLY A 109 -6.63 4.75 -8.12
C GLY A 109 -5.78 5.92 -8.63
N THR A 110 -4.82 5.65 -9.51
CA THR A 110 -3.97 6.67 -10.11
C THR A 110 -4.77 7.60 -11.01
N PHE A 111 -5.67 7.07 -11.83
CA PHE A 111 -6.52 7.84 -12.71
C PHE A 111 -7.40 8.84 -11.93
N PHE A 112 -8.13 8.37 -10.92
CA PHE A 112 -8.96 9.24 -10.08
C PHE A 112 -8.13 10.29 -9.32
N ALA A 113 -6.98 9.91 -8.78
CA ALA A 113 -6.10 10.84 -8.09
C ALA A 113 -5.57 11.95 -9.02
N ARG A 114 -5.28 11.63 -10.29
CA ARG A 114 -4.82 12.62 -11.28
C ARG A 114 -5.94 13.51 -11.79
N ILE A 115 -7.15 12.99 -11.98
CA ILE A 115 -8.32 13.81 -12.32
C ILE A 115 -8.60 14.81 -11.19
N ALA A 116 -8.60 14.38 -9.93
CA ALA A 116 -8.83 15.27 -8.81
C ALA A 116 -7.72 16.34 -8.70
N LEU A 117 -6.47 15.97 -8.96
CA LEU A 117 -5.36 16.93 -9.02
C LEU A 117 -5.58 17.97 -10.12
N SER A 118 -6.18 17.58 -11.24
CA SER A 118 -6.46 18.50 -12.35
C SER A 118 -7.43 19.60 -11.98
N ALA A 119 -8.39 19.29 -11.11
CA ALA A 119 -9.33 20.30 -10.60
C ALA A 119 -8.62 21.39 -9.78
N VAL A 120 -7.47 21.05 -9.16
CA VAL A 120 -6.67 21.99 -8.36
C VAL A 120 -5.65 22.76 -9.22
N VAL A 121 -5.02 22.07 -10.18
CA VAL A 121 -3.90 22.63 -10.99
C VAL A 121 -4.36 23.21 -12.32
N GLY A 122 -5.61 22.96 -12.75
CA GLY A 122 -6.19 23.51 -13.99
C GLY A 122 -5.92 22.65 -15.23
N LYS A 123 -5.92 23.26 -16.41
CA LYS A 123 -5.93 22.60 -17.73
C LYS A 123 -4.79 21.61 -18.05
N ALA A 124 -3.78 21.50 -17.20
CA ALA A 124 -2.67 20.54 -17.34
C ALA A 124 -3.05 19.06 -17.02
N ALA A 125 -4.31 18.80 -16.70
CA ALA A 125 -4.83 17.52 -16.27
C ALA A 125 -4.51 16.35 -17.19
N TRP A 126 -4.79 16.51 -18.46
CA TRP A 126 -4.58 15.43 -19.44
C TRP A 126 -3.09 15.11 -19.61
N GLY A 127 -2.22 16.12 -19.52
CA GLY A 127 -0.77 15.90 -19.48
C GLY A 127 -0.33 15.09 -18.26
N LEU A 128 -0.91 15.37 -17.09
CA LEU A 128 -0.63 14.64 -15.85
C LEU A 128 -1.15 13.19 -15.89
N VAL A 129 -2.31 12.95 -16.50
CA VAL A 129 -2.84 11.59 -16.70
C VAL A 129 -1.97 10.82 -17.70
N ALA A 130 -1.63 11.43 -18.84
CA ALA A 130 -0.74 10.80 -19.83
C ALA A 130 0.65 10.47 -19.22
N ALA A 131 1.20 11.39 -18.42
CA ALA A 131 2.44 11.17 -17.69
C ALA A 131 2.36 10.02 -16.66
N ALA A 132 1.18 9.69 -16.16
CA ALA A 132 1.00 8.61 -15.20
C ALA A 132 0.78 7.23 -15.85
N VAL A 133 0.48 7.15 -17.15
CA VAL A 133 0.19 5.88 -17.86
C VAL A 133 1.28 4.82 -17.66
N PRO A 134 2.58 5.12 -17.82
CA PRO A 134 3.61 4.12 -17.58
C PRO A 134 3.61 3.58 -16.14
N GLY A 135 3.37 4.45 -15.14
CA GLY A 135 3.22 4.04 -13.73
C GLY A 135 1.99 3.19 -13.48
N MET A 136 0.88 3.44 -14.19
CA MET A 136 -0.32 2.60 -14.14
C MET A 136 -0.04 1.20 -14.70
N VAL A 137 0.66 1.09 -15.84
CA VAL A 137 1.06 -0.18 -16.44
C VAL A 137 2.01 -0.94 -15.52
N PHE A 138 2.99 -0.25 -14.95
CA PHE A 138 3.91 -0.83 -13.96
C PHE A 138 3.15 -1.40 -12.75
N THR A 139 2.23 -0.64 -12.18
CA THR A 139 1.42 -1.10 -11.04
C THR A 139 0.54 -2.29 -11.41
N LEU A 140 -0.07 -2.26 -12.60
CA LEU A 140 -0.89 -3.35 -13.12
C LEU A 140 -0.11 -4.67 -13.20
N LEU A 141 1.14 -4.63 -13.66
CA LEU A 141 1.98 -5.82 -13.81
C LEU A 141 2.55 -6.30 -12.48
N THR A 142 2.91 -5.40 -11.57
CA THR A 142 3.68 -5.73 -10.36
C THR A 142 2.84 -5.91 -9.10
N ALA A 143 1.64 -5.32 -9.00
CA ALA A 143 0.80 -5.39 -7.80
C ALA A 143 0.41 -6.83 -7.43
N GLY A 144 0.12 -7.68 -8.41
CA GLY A 144 -0.19 -9.09 -8.19
C GLY A 144 1.01 -9.88 -7.65
N PHE A 145 2.21 -9.59 -8.13
CA PHE A 145 3.44 -10.19 -7.63
C PHE A 145 3.73 -9.74 -6.18
N CYS A 146 3.66 -8.44 -5.91
CA CYS A 146 3.80 -7.90 -4.56
C CYS A 146 2.78 -8.50 -3.59
N GLY A 147 1.53 -8.71 -4.04
CA GLY A 147 0.49 -9.36 -3.25
C GLY A 147 0.84 -10.79 -2.87
N LYS A 148 1.41 -11.58 -3.79
CA LYS A 148 1.87 -12.94 -3.51
C LYS A 148 3.02 -12.94 -2.49
N VAL A 149 4.02 -12.09 -2.68
CA VAL A 149 5.19 -11.98 -1.77
C VAL A 149 4.74 -11.60 -0.36
N LEU A 150 3.92 -10.55 -0.22
CA LEU A 150 3.38 -10.13 1.08
C LEU A 150 2.49 -11.21 1.71
N GLY A 151 1.71 -11.91 0.92
CA GLY A 151 0.87 -13.02 1.38
C GLY A 151 1.70 -14.19 1.93
N LEU A 152 2.79 -14.55 1.27
CA LEU A 152 3.73 -15.58 1.74
C LEU A 152 4.44 -15.13 3.03
N ALA A 153 4.91 -13.89 3.08
CA ALA A 153 5.53 -13.34 4.29
C ALA A 153 4.57 -13.36 5.49
N ARG A 154 3.30 -12.96 5.28
CA ARG A 154 2.27 -13.03 6.32
C ARG A 154 2.03 -14.45 6.79
N LYS A 155 1.93 -15.43 5.89
CA LYS A 155 1.75 -16.84 6.25
C LYS A 155 2.92 -17.36 7.08
N ALA A 156 4.16 -17.09 6.68
CA ALA A 156 5.36 -17.51 7.41
C ALA A 156 5.40 -16.94 8.84
N VAL A 157 4.98 -15.69 9.03
CA VAL A 157 4.89 -15.07 10.37
C VAL A 157 3.83 -15.77 11.22
N LEU A 158 2.66 -16.04 10.67
CA LEU A 158 1.57 -16.72 11.38
C LEU A 158 1.94 -18.16 11.75
N GLU A 159 2.63 -18.90 10.89
CA GLU A 159 3.10 -20.26 11.16
C GLU A 159 4.12 -20.27 12.30
N ARG A 160 5.07 -19.34 12.32
CA ARG A 160 6.04 -19.20 13.42
C ARG A 160 5.35 -18.87 14.75
N GLU A 161 4.35 -17.99 14.72
CA GLU A 161 3.58 -17.65 15.92
C GLU A 161 2.82 -18.86 16.44
N ASN A 162 2.16 -19.63 15.58
CA ASN A 162 1.46 -20.83 15.97
C ASN A 162 2.39 -21.93 16.50
N ALA A 163 3.59 -22.07 15.96
CA ALA A 163 4.60 -22.99 16.45
C ALA A 163 5.08 -22.61 17.85
N SER A 164 5.32 -21.32 18.10
CA SER A 164 5.76 -20.83 19.42
C SER A 164 4.70 -21.00 20.52
N VAL A 165 3.42 -21.02 20.16
CA VAL A 165 2.31 -21.25 21.10
C VAL A 165 2.15 -22.75 21.42
N ARG A 166 2.47 -23.65 20.48
CA ARG A 166 2.32 -25.12 20.67
C ARG A 166 3.44 -25.73 21.51
N HIS A 167 4.66 -25.20 21.44
CA HIS A 167 5.82 -25.77 22.14
C HIS A 167 5.65 -25.83 23.67
N PRO A 168 5.17 -24.80 24.38
CA PRO A 168 5.01 -24.87 25.83
C PRO A 168 3.89 -25.79 26.31
N LEU A 169 2.93 -26.14 25.44
CA LEU A 169 1.82 -27.05 25.81
C LEU A 169 2.23 -28.52 25.80
N GLN A 170 3.26 -28.87 25.03
CA GLN A 170 3.78 -30.25 25.01
C GLN A 170 4.70 -30.55 26.20
N GLU A 171 5.42 -29.55 26.69
CA GLU A 171 6.35 -29.72 27.83
C GLU A 171 5.62 -29.92 29.19
N ASN A 172 4.40 -29.35 29.31
CA ASN A 172 3.58 -29.53 30.52
C ASN A 172 2.78 -30.86 30.54
N ASN A 173 2.73 -31.62 29.45
CA ASN A 173 1.97 -32.87 29.36
C ASN A 173 2.86 -34.12 29.58
N VAL A 174 4.16 -33.93 29.80
CA VAL A 174 5.16 -35.00 30.00
C VAL A 174 5.64 -35.06 31.47
N ARG A 175 5.13 -34.20 32.33
CA ARG A 175 5.31 -34.24 33.81
C ARG A 175 4.01 -34.68 34.48
#